data_73890aa900c581684f7cb34ed68bcaf1
#
_entry.id   73890aa900c581684f7cb34ed68bcaf1
#
_cell.length_a   1.000
_cell.length_b   1.000
_cell.length_c   1.000
_cell.angle_alpha   90.00
_cell.angle_beta   90.00
_cell.angle_gamma   90.00
#
_symmetry.space_group_name_H-M   'P 1'
#
loop_
_entity.id
_entity.type
_entity.pdbx_description
1 polymer ?
#
loop_
_entity_poly.entity_id
_entity_poly.type
_entity_poly.pdbx_seq_one_letter_code
_entity_poly.pdbx_strand_id
1 'polypeptide(L)'
;MKRIWLLTAAAAIAAFLTAGTAMADIKVGIMVPTTGSEATYGKDMENAIKMAVDEINAKGGALGQKFTTVTADDGCDPQMATAAASKLVASGVDAVVGGYCSGATLPTLKIYADAGVPIVIPAANSTKFIDLNPGNAFLINAIGTYQVDTAVDLFKKQGVKKIAIVHQGDGYSEDLASLTKKRWTEMGNEVVAFEVVNKGEQDHSALVTRIKSKAPDLVFWTAYYADGALVIKQLRTGGYKGKITIGDGSTDAKLIEIAGKSADGVYALANPLPEFLTEGKKFIQDYKAKFKVNPGPYSALSYDAMNLLADAVKRAGSTDKKAVAAALKATKEFKGISGPVSFTDKNLLARSNFVVLVVKDKKFNLAK
;
A
#
# COMPACT_ATOMS: atom_id res chain seq x y z
N MET A 1 74.13 -10.90 11.58
CA MET A 1 73.08 -11.26 10.61
C MET A 1 71.85 -12.04 11.19
N LYS A 2 71.69 -12.14 12.50
CA LYS A 2 70.48 -12.86 13.11
C LYS A 2 69.39 -11.97 13.67
N ARG A 3 69.48 -10.62 13.59
CA ARG A 3 68.46 -9.69 14.15
C ARG A 3 67.50 -9.07 13.11
N ILE A 4 67.72 -9.26 11.80
CA ILE A 4 66.89 -8.65 10.77
C ILE A 4 65.71 -9.54 10.36
N TRP A 5 65.78 -10.86 10.64
CA TRP A 5 64.69 -11.81 10.28
C TRP A 5 63.51 -11.85 11.24
N LEU A 6 63.62 -11.27 12.44
CA LEU A 6 62.54 -11.26 13.42
C LEU A 6 61.54 -10.06 13.26
N LEU A 7 61.95 -9.02 12.54
CA LEU A 7 61.08 -7.83 12.31
C LEU A 7 60.17 -7.97 11.08
N THR A 8 60.50 -8.84 10.13
CA THR A 8 59.67 -9.09 8.93
C THR A 8 58.52 -10.07 9.18
N ALA A 9 58.65 -10.96 10.17
CA ALA A 9 57.59 -11.90 10.54
C ALA A 9 56.45 -11.22 11.35
N ALA A 10 56.73 -10.19 12.13
CA ALA A 10 55.73 -9.45 12.92
C ALA A 10 54.85 -8.53 12.04
N ALA A 11 55.38 -8.00 10.93
CA ALA A 11 54.62 -7.17 10.01
C ALA A 11 53.63 -7.95 9.14
N ALA A 12 53.93 -9.25 8.84
CA ALA A 12 53.03 -10.11 8.08
C ALA A 12 51.79 -10.61 8.88
N ILE A 13 51.90 -10.71 10.20
CA ILE A 13 50.81 -11.14 11.08
C ILE A 13 49.82 -9.99 11.36
N ALA A 14 50.28 -8.73 11.37
CA ALA A 14 49.41 -7.57 11.54
C ALA A 14 48.51 -7.27 10.31
N ALA A 15 48.89 -7.73 9.11
CA ALA A 15 48.12 -7.53 7.87
C ALA A 15 46.95 -8.54 7.70
N PHE A 16 46.90 -9.63 8.47
CA PHE A 16 45.85 -10.65 8.37
C PHE A 16 44.67 -10.42 9.33
N LEU A 17 44.74 -9.44 10.22
CA LEU A 17 43.69 -9.19 11.23
C LEU A 17 42.64 -8.18 10.81
N THR A 18 42.68 -7.65 9.56
CA THR A 18 41.67 -6.74 9.03
C THR A 18 40.84 -7.34 7.89
N ALA A 19 40.82 -8.66 7.75
CA ALA A 19 39.76 -9.29 6.96
C ALA A 19 38.46 -9.12 7.76
N GLY A 20 37.86 -7.93 7.66
CA GLY A 20 36.50 -7.70 8.15
C GLY A 20 35.62 -8.79 7.56
N THR A 21 35.01 -9.62 8.41
CA THR A 21 33.98 -10.57 7.98
C THR A 21 32.98 -9.79 7.17
N ALA A 22 32.92 -10.00 5.84
CA ALA A 22 31.87 -9.44 5.02
C ALA A 22 30.55 -9.92 5.63
N MET A 23 29.86 -9.03 6.33
CA MET A 23 28.54 -9.35 6.87
C MET A 23 27.59 -9.56 5.69
N ALA A 24 26.75 -10.60 5.76
CA ALA A 24 25.79 -10.87 4.72
C ALA A 24 24.84 -9.68 4.53
N ASP A 25 24.46 -9.39 3.29
CA ASP A 25 23.49 -8.34 2.98
C ASP A 25 22.12 -8.64 3.63
N ILE A 26 21.39 -7.58 3.99
CA ILE A 26 20.04 -7.69 4.52
C ILE A 26 19.10 -7.94 3.34
N LYS A 27 18.45 -9.09 3.32
CA LYS A 27 17.59 -9.50 2.21
C LYS A 27 16.14 -9.14 2.49
N VAL A 28 15.57 -8.27 1.66
CA VAL A 28 14.17 -7.82 1.76
C VAL A 28 13.32 -8.45 0.66
N GLY A 29 12.23 -9.11 1.06
CA GLY A 29 11.19 -9.55 0.13
C GLY A 29 10.31 -8.37 -0.30
N ILE A 30 10.00 -8.29 -1.59
CA ILE A 30 8.98 -7.38 -2.12
C ILE A 30 7.81 -8.24 -2.58
N MET A 31 6.63 -8.11 -1.92
CA MET A 31 5.42 -8.84 -2.29
C MET A 31 4.38 -7.85 -2.81
N VAL A 32 4.17 -7.83 -4.10
CA VAL A 32 3.24 -6.92 -4.79
C VAL A 32 2.71 -7.56 -6.07
N PRO A 33 1.54 -7.17 -6.60
CA PRO A 33 1.04 -7.68 -7.88
C PRO A 33 1.87 -7.14 -9.04
N THR A 34 2.68 -7.98 -9.67
CA THR A 34 3.45 -7.61 -10.87
C THR A 34 2.77 -8.06 -12.16
N THR A 35 1.72 -8.86 -12.04
CA THR A 35 0.84 -9.31 -13.12
C THR A 35 -0.64 -9.05 -12.81
N GLY A 36 -1.52 -9.23 -13.79
CA GLY A 36 -2.97 -9.02 -13.64
C GLY A 36 -3.41 -7.56 -13.73
N SER A 37 -4.68 -7.31 -13.36
CA SER A 37 -5.31 -5.98 -13.46
C SER A 37 -4.62 -4.91 -12.61
N GLU A 38 -3.99 -5.31 -11.50
CA GLU A 38 -3.37 -4.41 -10.53
C GLU A 38 -1.86 -4.24 -10.72
N ALA A 39 -1.29 -4.78 -11.82
CA ALA A 39 0.15 -4.77 -12.08
C ALA A 39 0.76 -3.35 -12.14
N THR A 40 -0.03 -2.35 -12.51
CA THR A 40 0.42 -0.94 -12.52
C THR A 40 0.78 -0.48 -11.11
N TYR A 41 -0.07 -0.75 -10.12
CA TYR A 41 0.21 -0.41 -8.73
C TYR A 41 1.40 -1.21 -8.19
N GLY A 42 1.44 -2.51 -8.45
CA GLY A 42 2.53 -3.36 -7.98
C GLY A 42 3.89 -2.93 -8.51
N LYS A 43 3.96 -2.60 -9.81
CA LYS A 43 5.19 -2.10 -10.43
C LYS A 43 5.65 -0.78 -9.85
N ASP A 44 4.71 0.10 -9.58
CA ASP A 44 4.96 1.41 -9.01
C ASP A 44 5.48 1.31 -7.57
N MET A 45 4.86 0.46 -6.76
CA MET A 45 5.31 0.14 -5.40
C MET A 45 6.71 -0.50 -5.40
N GLU A 46 6.96 -1.48 -6.28
CA GLU A 46 8.27 -2.13 -6.45
C GLU A 46 9.36 -1.11 -6.78
N ASN A 47 9.09 -0.21 -7.71
CA ASN A 47 10.01 0.85 -8.09
C ASN A 47 10.35 1.75 -6.90
N ALA A 48 9.35 2.18 -6.13
CA ALA A 48 9.55 3.05 -4.97
C ALA A 48 10.39 2.36 -3.87
N ILE A 49 10.13 1.07 -3.60
CA ILE A 49 10.92 0.28 -2.65
C ILE A 49 12.38 0.17 -3.12
N LYS A 50 12.59 -0.15 -4.41
CA LYS A 50 13.95 -0.25 -5.00
C LYS A 50 14.67 1.10 -4.99
N MET A 51 13.97 2.20 -5.21
CA MET A 51 14.55 3.54 -5.10
C MET A 51 15.06 3.80 -3.68
N ALA A 52 14.24 3.49 -2.67
CA ALA A 52 14.65 3.62 -1.27
C ALA A 52 15.86 2.73 -0.94
N VAL A 53 15.88 1.48 -1.40
CA VAL A 53 17.03 0.56 -1.20
C VAL A 53 18.31 1.15 -1.78
N ASP A 54 18.26 1.68 -3.01
CA ASP A 54 19.45 2.25 -3.64
C ASP A 54 19.97 3.48 -2.89
N GLU A 55 19.07 4.35 -2.41
CA GLU A 55 19.43 5.52 -1.62
C GLU A 55 19.99 5.15 -0.24
N ILE A 56 19.42 4.14 0.42
CA ILE A 56 19.92 3.61 1.69
C ILE A 56 21.31 3.03 1.49
N ASN A 57 21.50 2.25 0.45
CA ASN A 57 22.78 1.61 0.13
C ASN A 57 23.87 2.61 -0.27
N ALA A 58 23.50 3.69 -0.98
CA ALA A 58 24.42 4.78 -1.31
C ALA A 58 24.91 5.53 -0.05
N LYS A 59 24.15 5.50 1.05
CA LYS A 59 24.50 6.06 2.35
C LYS A 59 25.19 5.05 3.29
N GLY A 60 25.60 3.87 2.76
CA GLY A 60 26.31 2.84 3.52
C GLY A 60 25.40 1.76 4.13
N GLY A 61 24.13 1.71 3.78
CA GLY A 61 23.20 0.68 4.26
C GLY A 61 22.78 0.84 5.72
N ALA A 62 22.68 -0.27 6.44
CA ALA A 62 22.46 -0.31 7.88
C ALA A 62 23.44 -1.28 8.53
N LEU A 63 24.02 -0.91 9.67
CA LEU A 63 25.00 -1.73 10.43
C LEU A 63 26.20 -2.20 9.58
N GLY A 64 26.58 -1.42 8.54
CA GLY A 64 27.66 -1.81 7.62
C GLY A 64 27.25 -2.84 6.54
N GLN A 65 25.97 -3.25 6.51
CA GLN A 65 25.40 -4.19 5.55
C GLN A 65 24.55 -3.43 4.51
N LYS A 66 24.55 -3.91 3.27
CA LYS A 66 23.66 -3.40 2.22
C LYS A 66 22.33 -4.13 2.25
N PHE A 67 21.30 -3.51 1.68
CA PHE A 67 20.03 -4.15 1.43
C PHE A 67 19.98 -4.72 0.01
N THR A 68 19.49 -5.95 -0.11
CA THR A 68 19.18 -6.60 -1.39
C THR A 68 17.69 -6.94 -1.44
N THR A 69 17.12 -7.08 -2.63
CA THR A 69 15.68 -7.32 -2.79
C THR A 69 15.39 -8.57 -3.61
N VAL A 70 14.33 -9.29 -3.23
CA VAL A 70 13.73 -10.39 -3.99
C VAL A 70 12.26 -10.08 -4.18
N THR A 71 11.81 -9.91 -5.42
CA THR A 71 10.39 -9.66 -5.72
C THR A 71 9.64 -10.97 -5.94
N ALA A 72 8.44 -11.08 -5.39
CA ALA A 72 7.48 -12.15 -5.64
C ALA A 72 6.12 -11.56 -5.99
N ASP A 73 5.55 -12.05 -7.08
CA ASP A 73 4.25 -11.64 -7.60
C ASP A 73 3.12 -12.29 -6.80
N ASP A 74 2.23 -11.48 -6.24
CA ASP A 74 1.02 -11.93 -5.57
C ASP A 74 -0.23 -11.89 -6.47
N GLY A 75 -0.13 -11.31 -7.68
CA GLY A 75 -1.21 -11.22 -8.66
C GLY A 75 -2.51 -10.57 -8.15
N CYS A 76 -2.51 -10.00 -6.93
CA CYS A 76 -3.72 -9.61 -6.21
C CYS A 76 -4.69 -10.81 -6.05
N ASP A 77 -4.12 -12.01 -5.83
CA ASP A 77 -4.81 -13.29 -5.69
C ASP A 77 -4.34 -14.02 -4.42
N PRO A 78 -5.24 -14.54 -3.58
CA PRO A 78 -4.87 -15.20 -2.32
C PRO A 78 -3.97 -16.43 -2.48
N GLN A 79 -4.16 -17.22 -3.54
CA GLN A 79 -3.37 -18.44 -3.77
C GLN A 79 -1.96 -18.08 -4.28
N MET A 80 -1.87 -17.14 -5.24
CA MET A 80 -0.58 -16.63 -5.70
C MET A 80 0.19 -15.97 -4.55
N ALA A 81 -0.48 -15.20 -3.71
CA ALA A 81 0.14 -14.52 -2.58
C ALA A 81 0.72 -15.50 -1.55
N THR A 82 0.01 -16.59 -1.22
CA THR A 82 0.53 -17.62 -0.30
C THR A 82 1.73 -18.36 -0.88
N ALA A 83 1.73 -18.62 -2.19
CA ALA A 83 2.88 -19.19 -2.89
C ALA A 83 4.06 -18.20 -2.91
N ALA A 84 3.80 -16.93 -3.19
CA ALA A 84 4.80 -15.85 -3.18
C ALA A 84 5.44 -15.70 -1.79
N ALA A 85 4.62 -15.68 -0.73
CA ALA A 85 5.11 -15.59 0.65
C ALA A 85 5.98 -16.79 1.03
N SER A 86 5.55 -18.01 0.70
CA SER A 86 6.34 -19.24 0.94
C SER A 86 7.68 -19.21 0.19
N LYS A 87 7.69 -18.73 -1.05
CA LYS A 87 8.91 -18.53 -1.85
C LYS A 87 9.85 -17.52 -1.22
N LEU A 88 9.35 -16.38 -0.74
CA LEU A 88 10.15 -15.37 -0.06
C LEU A 88 10.76 -15.92 1.23
N VAL A 89 9.98 -16.62 2.05
CA VAL A 89 10.49 -17.27 3.26
C VAL A 89 11.58 -18.29 2.94
N ALA A 90 11.35 -19.16 1.95
CA ALA A 90 12.32 -20.16 1.50
C ALA A 90 13.62 -19.53 0.94
N SER A 91 13.53 -18.31 0.37
CA SER A 91 14.71 -17.58 -0.11
C SER A 91 15.52 -16.94 1.02
N GLY A 92 15.08 -17.05 2.28
CA GLY A 92 15.78 -16.55 3.45
C GLY A 92 15.72 -15.03 3.59
N VAL A 93 14.56 -14.40 3.32
CA VAL A 93 14.38 -12.95 3.56
C VAL A 93 14.39 -12.63 5.06
N ASP A 94 14.98 -11.49 5.42
CA ASP A 94 15.03 -10.97 6.78
C ASP A 94 13.75 -10.20 7.14
N ALA A 95 13.16 -9.53 6.16
CA ALA A 95 11.90 -8.79 6.28
C ALA A 95 11.18 -8.74 4.93
N VAL A 96 9.91 -8.34 4.94
CA VAL A 96 9.12 -8.10 3.72
C VAL A 96 8.59 -6.66 3.71
N VAL A 97 8.58 -6.03 2.55
CA VAL A 97 7.88 -4.77 2.29
C VAL A 97 6.92 -5.00 1.14
N GLY A 98 5.64 -4.67 1.33
CA GLY A 98 4.63 -4.87 0.30
C GLY A 98 3.26 -5.20 0.87
N GLY A 99 2.39 -5.76 0.04
CA GLY A 99 1.00 -5.99 0.36
C GLY A 99 0.12 -4.84 -0.13
N TYR A 100 -0.48 -5.05 -1.31
CA TYR A 100 -1.42 -4.11 -1.91
C TYR A 100 -2.86 -4.56 -1.71
N CYS A 101 -3.26 -5.71 -2.26
CA CYS A 101 -4.61 -6.24 -2.12
C CYS A 101 -4.78 -6.90 -0.75
N SER A 102 -5.72 -6.43 0.08
CA SER A 102 -5.94 -7.00 1.42
C SER A 102 -6.29 -8.48 1.38
N GLY A 103 -7.12 -8.91 0.41
CA GLY A 103 -7.49 -10.33 0.24
C GLY A 103 -6.30 -11.23 -0.08
N ALA A 104 -5.31 -10.74 -0.80
CA ALA A 104 -4.06 -11.43 -1.09
C ALA A 104 -3.08 -11.39 0.10
N THR A 105 -2.98 -10.25 0.78
CA THR A 105 -2.02 -10.05 1.87
C THR A 105 -2.39 -10.79 3.16
N LEU A 106 -3.67 -10.78 3.56
CA LEU A 106 -4.13 -11.37 4.82
C LEU A 106 -3.70 -12.83 5.02
N PRO A 107 -3.87 -13.76 4.06
CA PRO A 107 -3.49 -15.17 4.25
C PRO A 107 -1.96 -15.37 4.37
N THR A 108 -1.14 -14.41 3.98
CA THR A 108 0.33 -14.51 4.05
C THR A 108 0.89 -14.19 5.44
N LEU A 109 0.12 -13.50 6.29
CA LEU A 109 0.58 -13.02 7.59
C LEU A 109 1.06 -14.15 8.49
N LYS A 110 0.32 -15.26 8.51
CA LYS A 110 0.72 -16.43 9.30
C LYS A 110 1.99 -17.10 8.75
N ILE A 111 2.17 -17.15 7.43
CA ILE A 111 3.37 -17.71 6.79
C ILE A 111 4.61 -16.93 7.24
N TYR A 112 4.55 -15.60 7.21
CA TYR A 112 5.63 -14.74 7.66
C TYR A 112 5.84 -14.83 9.18
N ALA A 113 4.76 -14.88 9.98
CA ALA A 113 4.84 -14.98 11.43
C ALA A 113 5.50 -16.28 11.87
N ASP A 114 5.12 -17.42 11.29
CA ASP A 114 5.71 -18.74 11.58
C ASP A 114 7.22 -18.79 11.26
N ALA A 115 7.66 -18.00 10.26
CA ALA A 115 9.06 -17.83 9.90
C ALA A 115 9.78 -16.70 10.67
N GLY A 116 9.07 -16.02 11.59
CA GLY A 116 9.57 -14.87 12.34
C GLY A 116 9.86 -13.62 11.49
N VAL A 117 9.36 -13.56 10.25
CA VAL A 117 9.63 -12.48 9.29
C VAL A 117 8.68 -11.31 9.53
N PRO A 118 9.15 -10.09 9.86
CA PRO A 118 8.30 -8.91 9.91
C PRO A 118 7.95 -8.42 8.50
N ILE A 119 6.73 -7.90 8.35
CA ILE A 119 6.26 -7.29 7.11
C ILE A 119 5.77 -5.85 7.34
N VAL A 120 6.23 -4.90 6.53
CA VAL A 120 5.74 -3.51 6.51
C VAL A 120 4.82 -3.35 5.30
N ILE A 121 3.56 -2.99 5.58
CA ILE A 121 2.47 -2.97 4.59
C ILE A 121 2.12 -1.51 4.26
N PRO A 122 2.42 -1.03 3.02
CA PRO A 122 2.17 0.35 2.62
C PRO A 122 0.80 0.61 2.01
N ALA A 123 0.01 -0.41 1.68
CA ALA A 123 -1.22 -0.22 0.92
C ALA A 123 -2.44 -0.96 1.48
N ALA A 124 -2.38 -2.28 1.67
CA ALA A 124 -3.50 -3.06 2.18
C ALA A 124 -4.00 -2.53 3.54
N ASN A 125 -5.33 -2.33 3.67
CA ASN A 125 -5.89 -1.61 4.82
C ASN A 125 -7.25 -2.15 5.32
N SER A 126 -7.66 -3.37 4.95
CA SER A 126 -8.87 -4.00 5.47
C SER A 126 -8.86 -4.05 7.01
N THR A 127 -9.99 -3.81 7.64
CA THR A 127 -10.11 -3.91 9.10
C THR A 127 -9.88 -5.32 9.64
N LYS A 128 -9.94 -6.35 8.78
CA LYS A 128 -9.57 -7.72 9.15
C LYS A 128 -8.14 -7.86 9.67
N PHE A 129 -7.24 -6.91 9.35
CA PHE A 129 -5.90 -6.87 9.95
C PHE A 129 -5.91 -6.63 11.45
N ILE A 130 -6.97 -6.03 12.03
CA ILE A 130 -7.08 -5.78 13.47
C ILE A 130 -7.05 -7.10 14.27
N ASP A 131 -7.74 -8.11 13.75
CA ASP A 131 -7.93 -9.40 14.44
C ASP A 131 -7.03 -10.52 13.89
N LEU A 132 -6.64 -10.44 12.61
CA LEU A 132 -5.89 -11.49 11.93
C LEU A 132 -4.37 -11.27 11.92
N ASN A 133 -3.88 -10.09 12.36
CA ASN A 133 -2.45 -9.82 12.46
C ASN A 133 -1.84 -10.55 13.67
N PRO A 134 -0.95 -11.53 13.46
CA PRO A 134 -0.31 -12.25 14.56
C PRO A 134 0.78 -11.41 15.28
N GLY A 135 0.94 -10.13 14.92
CA GLY A 135 1.85 -9.19 15.57
C GLY A 135 3.14 -8.89 14.79
N ASN A 136 3.31 -9.48 13.61
CA ASN A 136 4.50 -9.29 12.75
C ASN A 136 4.25 -8.34 11.56
N ALA A 137 3.02 -7.89 11.33
CA ALA A 137 2.67 -6.96 10.28
C ALA A 137 2.47 -5.54 10.81
N PHE A 138 3.04 -4.56 10.09
CA PHE A 138 3.06 -3.14 10.44
C PHE A 138 2.46 -2.33 9.30
N LEU A 139 1.26 -1.78 9.49
CA LEU A 139 0.54 -1.06 8.46
C LEU A 139 0.84 0.43 8.54
N ILE A 140 1.39 0.99 7.48
CA ILE A 140 1.64 2.45 7.37
C ILE A 140 0.61 3.17 6.49
N ASN A 141 -0.32 2.44 5.87
CA ASN A 141 -1.58 2.99 5.37
C ASN A 141 -2.61 3.00 6.51
N ALA A 142 -3.44 4.04 6.57
CA ALA A 142 -4.51 4.11 7.56
C ALA A 142 -5.54 3.00 7.34
N ILE A 143 -5.96 2.34 8.43
CA ILE A 143 -6.91 1.24 8.38
C ILE A 143 -8.28 1.70 7.84
N GLY A 144 -9.04 0.79 7.21
CA GLY A 144 -10.30 1.07 6.52
C GLY A 144 -11.37 1.81 7.34
N THR A 145 -11.35 1.74 8.68
CA THR A 145 -12.26 2.53 9.51
C THR A 145 -12.11 4.04 9.28
N TYR A 146 -10.88 4.54 9.13
CA TYR A 146 -10.64 5.95 8.82
C TYR A 146 -11.14 6.34 7.43
N GLN A 147 -11.08 5.41 6.47
CA GLN A 147 -11.63 5.63 5.13
C GLN A 147 -13.16 5.72 5.18
N VAL A 148 -13.81 4.85 5.96
CA VAL A 148 -15.27 4.91 6.20
C VAL A 148 -15.67 6.24 6.84
N ASP A 149 -14.97 6.70 7.87
CA ASP A 149 -15.26 7.98 8.51
C ASP A 149 -15.12 9.14 7.51
N THR A 150 -14.08 9.12 6.68
CA THR A 150 -13.88 10.12 5.61
C THR A 150 -15.01 10.07 4.57
N ALA A 151 -15.48 8.86 4.19
CA ALA A 151 -16.60 8.66 3.27
C ALA A 151 -17.89 9.26 3.82
N VAL A 152 -18.23 8.90 5.04
CA VAL A 152 -19.45 9.32 5.71
C VAL A 152 -19.48 10.84 5.89
N ASP A 153 -18.36 11.45 6.27
CA ASP A 153 -18.26 12.91 6.41
C ASP A 153 -18.42 13.62 5.04
N LEU A 154 -17.83 13.07 3.98
CA LEU A 154 -18.02 13.58 2.62
C LEU A 154 -19.49 13.50 2.21
N PHE A 155 -20.15 12.35 2.41
CA PHE A 155 -21.54 12.13 2.02
C PHE A 155 -22.48 13.10 2.75
N LYS A 156 -22.26 13.32 4.05
CA LYS A 156 -22.98 14.32 4.84
C LYS A 156 -22.81 15.74 4.29
N LYS A 157 -21.55 16.17 4.06
CA LYS A 157 -21.26 17.49 3.48
C LYS A 157 -21.91 17.69 2.13
N GLN A 158 -22.08 16.61 1.37
CA GLN A 158 -22.75 16.64 0.06
C GLN A 158 -24.29 16.57 0.12
N GLY A 159 -24.88 16.45 1.31
CA GLY A 159 -26.33 16.35 1.50
C GLY A 159 -26.93 15.01 1.04
N VAL A 160 -26.11 13.97 0.92
CA VAL A 160 -26.53 12.63 0.50
C VAL A 160 -27.39 11.98 1.57
N LYS A 161 -28.45 11.25 1.17
CA LYS A 161 -29.32 10.46 2.03
C LYS A 161 -29.41 9.00 1.59
N LYS A 162 -29.44 8.76 0.28
CA LYS A 162 -29.57 7.44 -0.33
C LYS A 162 -28.30 7.07 -1.08
N ILE A 163 -27.65 5.98 -0.68
CA ILE A 163 -26.46 5.50 -1.36
C ILE A 163 -26.67 4.10 -1.96
N ALA A 164 -26.07 3.86 -3.11
CA ALA A 164 -25.81 2.52 -3.62
C ALA A 164 -24.33 2.21 -3.41
N ILE A 165 -24.02 1.03 -2.88
CA ILE A 165 -22.64 0.57 -2.68
C ILE A 165 -22.38 -0.59 -3.64
N VAL A 166 -21.26 -0.54 -4.35
CA VAL A 166 -20.84 -1.58 -5.31
C VAL A 166 -19.45 -2.04 -4.95
N HIS A 167 -19.25 -3.37 -4.83
CA HIS A 167 -17.99 -3.99 -4.45
C HIS A 167 -17.70 -5.26 -5.27
N GLN A 168 -16.51 -5.86 -5.09
CA GLN A 168 -16.09 -7.08 -5.82
C GLN A 168 -16.03 -8.34 -4.94
N GLY A 169 -16.44 -8.27 -3.67
CA GLY A 169 -16.48 -9.42 -2.75
C GLY A 169 -15.10 -9.85 -2.25
N ASP A 170 -14.03 -9.11 -2.53
CA ASP A 170 -12.69 -9.40 -2.00
C ASP A 170 -12.46 -8.80 -0.61
N GLY A 171 -11.34 -9.21 0.04
CA GLY A 171 -11.04 -8.84 1.41
C GLY A 171 -10.89 -7.35 1.72
N TYR A 172 -10.73 -6.49 0.71
CA TYR A 172 -10.73 -5.03 0.83
C TYR A 172 -12.10 -4.45 0.49
N SER A 173 -12.60 -4.74 -0.72
CA SER A 173 -13.77 -4.06 -1.27
C SER A 173 -15.05 -4.36 -0.48
N GLU A 174 -15.24 -5.61 -0.06
CA GLU A 174 -16.38 -6.03 0.77
C GLU A 174 -16.28 -5.46 2.18
N ASP A 175 -15.09 -5.43 2.77
CA ASP A 175 -14.87 -4.87 4.10
C ASP A 175 -15.25 -3.38 4.13
N LEU A 176 -14.71 -2.58 3.20
CA LEU A 176 -15.04 -1.17 3.07
C LEU A 176 -16.54 -0.94 2.80
N ALA A 177 -17.13 -1.77 1.91
CA ALA A 177 -18.55 -1.71 1.58
C ALA A 177 -19.44 -1.99 2.80
N SER A 178 -19.15 -3.08 3.51
CA SER A 178 -19.93 -3.54 4.66
C SER A 178 -19.85 -2.58 5.85
N LEU A 179 -18.66 -2.07 6.14
CA LEU A 179 -18.45 -1.05 7.18
C LEU A 179 -19.15 0.25 6.84
N THR A 180 -19.08 0.70 5.59
CA THR A 180 -19.78 1.91 5.14
C THR A 180 -21.29 1.72 5.25
N LYS A 181 -21.82 0.57 4.80
CA LYS A 181 -23.24 0.23 4.94
C LYS A 181 -23.67 0.31 6.40
N LYS A 182 -22.95 -0.37 7.29
CA LYS A 182 -23.25 -0.37 8.72
C LYS A 182 -23.26 1.05 9.28
N ARG A 183 -22.19 1.81 9.09
CA ARG A 183 -22.04 3.18 9.60
C ARG A 183 -23.10 4.12 9.06
N TRP A 184 -23.42 4.01 7.77
CA TRP A 184 -24.42 4.87 7.12
C TRP A 184 -25.85 4.61 7.62
N THR A 185 -26.22 3.34 7.82
CA THR A 185 -27.54 2.96 8.35
C THR A 185 -27.69 3.26 9.84
N GLU A 186 -26.65 3.10 10.66
CA GLU A 186 -26.64 3.50 12.08
C GLU A 186 -26.92 5.01 12.26
N MET A 187 -26.63 5.81 11.26
CA MET A 187 -26.91 7.25 11.25
C MET A 187 -28.30 7.62 10.72
N GLY A 188 -29.18 6.64 10.49
CA GLY A 188 -30.53 6.84 9.98
C GLY A 188 -30.63 7.15 8.49
N ASN A 189 -29.58 6.90 7.72
CA ASN A 189 -29.57 7.05 6.26
C ASN A 189 -29.83 5.73 5.54
N GLU A 190 -30.09 5.79 4.22
CA GLU A 190 -30.54 4.63 3.46
C GLU A 190 -29.45 4.09 2.53
N VAL A 191 -29.25 2.76 2.55
CA VAL A 191 -28.48 2.02 1.53
C VAL A 191 -29.51 1.35 0.62
N VAL A 192 -29.80 1.97 -0.53
CA VAL A 192 -30.84 1.53 -1.47
C VAL A 192 -30.41 0.37 -2.37
N ALA A 193 -29.11 0.14 -2.51
CA ALA A 193 -28.54 -1.00 -3.22
C ALA A 193 -27.20 -1.39 -2.61
N PHE A 194 -26.94 -2.69 -2.53
CA PHE A 194 -25.67 -3.27 -2.10
C PHE A 194 -25.32 -4.40 -3.09
N GLU A 195 -24.46 -4.09 -4.06
CA GLU A 195 -24.28 -4.89 -5.27
C GLU A 195 -22.86 -5.46 -5.34
N VAL A 196 -22.76 -6.69 -5.80
CA VAL A 196 -21.47 -7.34 -6.10
C VAL A 196 -21.30 -7.42 -7.60
N VAL A 197 -20.09 -7.13 -8.08
CA VAL A 197 -19.68 -7.37 -9.47
C VAL A 197 -18.47 -8.30 -9.51
N ASN A 198 -18.37 -9.09 -10.56
CA ASN A 198 -17.23 -9.98 -10.72
C ASN A 198 -16.01 -9.21 -11.20
N LYS A 199 -14.83 -9.57 -10.70
CA LYS A 199 -13.56 -9.01 -11.18
C LYS A 199 -13.40 -9.34 -12.68
N GLY A 200 -13.09 -8.31 -13.48
CA GLY A 200 -12.91 -8.45 -14.94
C GLY A 200 -14.19 -8.48 -15.76
N GLU A 201 -15.35 -8.28 -15.13
CA GLU A 201 -16.64 -8.18 -15.86
C GLU A 201 -16.65 -6.95 -16.76
N GLN A 202 -17.03 -7.14 -18.03
CA GLN A 202 -16.97 -6.07 -19.03
C GLN A 202 -18.31 -5.37 -19.25
N ASP A 203 -19.43 -6.04 -19.00
CA ASP A 203 -20.78 -5.50 -19.16
C ASP A 203 -21.51 -5.37 -17.83
N HIS A 204 -21.74 -4.14 -17.43
CA HIS A 204 -22.44 -3.76 -16.20
C HIS A 204 -23.85 -3.19 -16.47
N SER A 205 -24.42 -3.43 -17.65
CA SER A 205 -25.74 -2.86 -18.03
C SER A 205 -26.86 -3.25 -17.08
N ALA A 206 -26.88 -4.50 -16.61
CA ALA A 206 -27.82 -4.97 -15.59
C ALA A 206 -27.64 -4.26 -14.25
N LEU A 207 -26.40 -4.08 -13.78
CA LEU A 207 -26.07 -3.30 -12.58
C LEU A 207 -26.56 -1.86 -12.73
N VAL A 208 -26.27 -1.20 -13.84
CA VAL A 208 -26.68 0.18 -14.14
C VAL A 208 -28.19 0.32 -14.06
N THR A 209 -28.93 -0.63 -14.64
CA THR A 209 -30.41 -0.65 -14.60
C THR A 209 -30.93 -0.77 -13.17
N ARG A 210 -30.36 -1.72 -12.36
CA ARG A 210 -30.76 -1.88 -10.94
C ARG A 210 -30.47 -0.64 -10.12
N ILE A 211 -29.28 -0.05 -10.25
CA ILE A 211 -28.89 1.17 -9.51
C ILE A 211 -29.82 2.32 -9.88
N LYS A 212 -30.08 2.56 -11.16
CA LYS A 212 -30.95 3.66 -11.61
C LYS A 212 -32.37 3.51 -11.10
N SER A 213 -32.93 2.31 -11.07
CA SER A 213 -34.29 2.06 -10.56
C SER A 213 -34.44 2.41 -9.08
N LYS A 214 -33.36 2.37 -8.30
CA LYS A 214 -33.33 2.75 -6.86
C LYS A 214 -33.10 4.23 -6.63
N ALA A 215 -32.76 5.00 -7.66
CA ALA A 215 -32.53 6.44 -7.62
C ALA A 215 -31.63 6.89 -6.43
N PRO A 216 -30.41 6.34 -6.26
CA PRO A 216 -29.51 6.79 -5.21
C PRO A 216 -28.98 8.19 -5.51
N ASP A 217 -28.73 8.98 -4.45
CA ASP A 217 -28.04 10.27 -4.54
C ASP A 217 -26.59 10.10 -4.92
N LEU A 218 -26.00 8.95 -4.49
CA LEU A 218 -24.59 8.63 -4.66
C LEU A 218 -24.38 7.13 -4.89
N VAL A 219 -23.48 6.80 -5.82
CA VAL A 219 -22.88 5.45 -5.96
C VAL A 219 -21.49 5.46 -5.34
N PHE A 220 -21.26 4.55 -4.41
CA PHE A 220 -19.94 4.32 -3.81
C PHE A 220 -19.35 3.04 -4.35
N TRP A 221 -18.26 3.15 -5.13
CA TRP A 221 -17.43 2.06 -5.60
C TRP A 221 -16.29 1.82 -4.62
N THR A 222 -16.24 0.62 -4.03
CA THR A 222 -15.28 0.30 -2.97
C THR A 222 -14.14 -0.62 -3.41
N ALA A 223 -14.06 -0.95 -4.70
CA ALA A 223 -13.06 -1.88 -5.23
C ALA A 223 -11.94 -1.19 -6.04
N TYR A 224 -11.38 -1.90 -7.01
CA TYR A 224 -10.17 -1.48 -7.70
C TYR A 224 -10.44 -0.72 -9.00
N TYR A 225 -9.41 -0.06 -9.54
CA TYR A 225 -9.54 0.97 -10.58
C TYR A 225 -10.00 0.44 -11.94
N ALA A 226 -9.51 -0.75 -12.35
CA ALA A 226 -9.75 -1.25 -13.70
C ALA A 226 -11.24 -1.48 -13.97
N ASP A 227 -11.91 -2.22 -13.08
CA ASP A 227 -13.35 -2.46 -13.15
C ASP A 227 -14.15 -1.22 -12.75
N GLY A 228 -13.65 -0.45 -11.77
CA GLY A 228 -14.27 0.82 -11.36
C GLY A 228 -14.41 1.82 -12.50
N ALA A 229 -13.41 1.92 -13.36
CA ALA A 229 -13.48 2.78 -14.54
C ALA A 229 -14.60 2.38 -15.52
N LEU A 230 -14.81 1.07 -15.71
CA LEU A 230 -15.88 0.53 -16.57
C LEU A 230 -17.26 0.77 -15.94
N VAL A 231 -17.40 0.51 -14.63
CA VAL A 231 -18.64 0.78 -13.88
C VAL A 231 -19.00 2.26 -13.96
N ILE A 232 -18.06 3.17 -13.70
CA ILE A 232 -18.27 4.63 -13.79
C ILE A 232 -18.71 5.03 -15.20
N LYS A 233 -18.01 4.53 -16.22
CA LYS A 233 -18.30 4.82 -17.62
C LYS A 233 -19.71 4.37 -17.97
N GLN A 234 -20.10 3.14 -17.62
CA GLN A 234 -21.40 2.58 -17.94
C GLN A 234 -22.54 3.24 -17.12
N LEU A 235 -22.31 3.60 -15.87
CA LEU A 235 -23.26 4.41 -15.10
C LEU A 235 -23.56 5.75 -15.80
N ARG A 236 -22.53 6.47 -16.23
CA ARG A 236 -22.67 7.78 -16.90
C ARG A 236 -23.31 7.65 -18.28
N THR A 237 -22.87 6.71 -19.11
CA THR A 237 -23.47 6.47 -20.45
C THR A 237 -24.89 5.93 -20.35
N GLY A 238 -25.19 5.14 -19.31
CA GLY A 238 -26.54 4.70 -18.96
C GLY A 238 -27.43 5.79 -18.37
N GLY A 239 -26.94 7.03 -18.24
CA GLY A 239 -27.71 8.20 -17.82
C GLY A 239 -27.83 8.44 -16.32
N TYR A 240 -27.01 7.79 -15.49
CA TYR A 240 -26.92 8.12 -14.05
C TYR A 240 -26.29 9.50 -13.85
N LYS A 241 -27.00 10.40 -13.16
CA LYS A 241 -26.58 11.79 -12.91
C LYS A 241 -26.16 12.07 -11.47
N GLY A 242 -26.40 11.13 -10.55
CA GLY A 242 -26.02 11.26 -9.15
C GLY A 242 -24.50 11.33 -8.93
N LYS A 243 -24.10 11.53 -7.70
CA LYS A 243 -22.67 11.57 -7.32
C LYS A 243 -22.04 10.18 -7.41
N ILE A 244 -20.75 10.14 -7.66
CA ILE A 244 -19.95 8.90 -7.62
C ILE A 244 -18.76 9.17 -6.72
N THR A 245 -18.51 8.26 -5.79
CA THR A 245 -17.31 8.25 -4.95
C THR A 245 -16.61 6.90 -5.09
N ILE A 246 -15.28 6.89 -5.02
CA ILE A 246 -14.46 5.69 -5.11
C ILE A 246 -13.54 5.57 -3.89
N GLY A 247 -13.20 4.33 -3.52
CA GLY A 247 -12.19 4.03 -2.51
C GLY A 247 -10.75 4.25 -3.02
N ASP A 248 -9.77 4.15 -2.12
CA ASP A 248 -8.35 4.37 -2.41
C ASP A 248 -7.78 3.37 -3.43
N GLY A 249 -8.25 2.12 -3.45
CA GLY A 249 -7.88 1.12 -4.46
C GLY A 249 -8.22 1.50 -5.91
N SER A 250 -8.95 2.60 -6.12
CA SER A 250 -9.31 3.09 -7.45
C SER A 250 -8.66 4.43 -7.81
N THR A 251 -7.76 4.97 -6.98
CA THR A 251 -7.18 6.31 -7.16
C THR A 251 -5.97 6.27 -8.11
N ASP A 252 -6.16 5.79 -9.32
CA ASP A 252 -5.12 5.72 -10.35
C ASP A 252 -5.48 6.60 -11.56
N ALA A 253 -4.47 7.22 -12.18
CA ALA A 253 -4.66 8.01 -13.42
C ALA A 253 -5.29 7.17 -14.55
N LYS A 254 -5.03 5.86 -14.59
CA LYS A 254 -5.63 4.95 -15.56
C LYS A 254 -7.14 4.83 -15.41
N LEU A 255 -7.70 4.97 -14.20
CA LEU A 255 -9.15 5.05 -14.04
C LEU A 255 -9.70 6.20 -14.89
N ILE A 256 -9.04 7.38 -14.83
CA ILE A 256 -9.47 8.56 -15.60
C ILE A 256 -9.27 8.34 -17.10
N GLU A 257 -8.17 7.69 -17.51
CA GLU A 257 -7.92 7.35 -18.92
C GLU A 257 -9.01 6.45 -19.50
N ILE A 258 -9.39 5.38 -18.78
CA ILE A 258 -10.39 4.38 -19.21
C ILE A 258 -11.81 4.96 -19.18
N ALA A 259 -12.17 5.64 -18.08
CA ALA A 259 -13.50 6.22 -17.92
C ALA A 259 -13.72 7.49 -18.77
N GLY A 260 -12.63 8.17 -19.15
CA GLY A 260 -12.67 9.40 -19.94
C GLY A 260 -13.48 10.50 -19.24
N LYS A 261 -14.32 11.20 -19.99
CA LYS A 261 -15.21 12.27 -19.46
C LYS A 261 -16.17 11.78 -18.36
N SER A 262 -16.43 10.48 -18.30
CA SER A 262 -17.31 9.90 -17.27
C SER A 262 -16.69 9.98 -15.85
N ALA A 263 -15.39 10.18 -15.75
CA ALA A 263 -14.70 10.37 -14.48
C ALA A 263 -14.84 11.79 -13.92
N ASP A 264 -15.22 12.77 -14.74
CA ASP A 264 -15.31 14.17 -14.27
C ASP A 264 -16.32 14.29 -13.10
N GLY A 265 -15.88 14.94 -12.01
CA GLY A 265 -16.66 15.11 -10.79
C GLY A 265 -16.77 13.84 -9.92
N VAL A 266 -16.06 12.77 -10.23
CA VAL A 266 -15.93 11.61 -9.34
C VAL A 266 -15.05 12.01 -8.15
N TYR A 267 -15.52 11.72 -6.93
CA TYR A 267 -14.76 11.90 -5.71
C TYR A 267 -13.98 10.64 -5.37
N ALA A 268 -12.80 10.79 -4.77
CA ALA A 268 -11.99 9.68 -4.30
C ALA A 268 -11.57 9.88 -2.84
N LEU A 269 -11.58 8.79 -2.08
CA LEU A 269 -11.08 8.73 -0.71
C LEU A 269 -9.71 8.06 -0.76
N ALA A 270 -8.66 8.83 -0.64
CA ALA A 270 -7.31 8.36 -0.93
C ALA A 270 -6.28 8.87 0.08
N ASN A 271 -5.13 8.22 0.11
CA ASN A 271 -3.93 8.84 0.66
C ASN A 271 -3.54 10.06 -0.17
N PRO A 272 -2.88 11.06 0.40
CA PRO A 272 -2.37 12.18 -0.37
C PRO A 272 -1.46 11.66 -1.50
N LEU A 273 -1.78 12.03 -2.74
CA LEU A 273 -0.91 11.70 -3.87
C LEU A 273 0.43 12.44 -3.73
N PRO A 274 1.51 11.91 -4.33
CA PRO A 274 2.84 12.50 -4.20
C PRO A 274 2.90 14.01 -4.48
N GLU A 275 2.10 14.52 -5.42
CA GLU A 275 2.03 15.96 -5.74
C GLU A 275 1.44 16.84 -4.62
N PHE A 276 0.75 16.26 -3.65
CA PHE A 276 0.16 16.98 -2.51
C PHE A 276 1.00 16.88 -1.23
N LEU A 277 2.11 16.15 -1.28
CA LEU A 277 3.03 15.99 -0.15
C LEU A 277 4.06 17.12 -0.10
N THR A 278 4.49 17.50 1.10
CA THR A 278 5.50 18.56 1.30
C THR A 278 6.80 18.25 0.56
N GLU A 279 7.31 17.01 0.70
CA GLU A 279 8.53 16.54 0.04
C GLU A 279 8.26 15.91 -1.34
N GLY A 280 7.01 15.95 -1.80
CA GLY A 280 6.54 15.24 -2.98
C GLY A 280 7.24 15.69 -4.26
N LYS A 281 7.55 17.01 -4.40
CA LYS A 281 8.21 17.53 -5.60
C LYS A 281 9.56 16.85 -5.87
N LYS A 282 10.40 16.75 -4.85
CA LYS A 282 11.71 16.08 -4.96
C LYS A 282 11.53 14.59 -5.24
N PHE A 283 10.65 13.91 -4.50
CA PHE A 283 10.34 12.50 -4.70
C PHE A 283 9.90 12.21 -6.14
N ILE A 284 8.97 13.00 -6.70
CA ILE A 284 8.50 12.86 -8.09
C ILE A 284 9.65 13.04 -9.08
N GLN A 285 10.52 14.04 -8.87
CA GLN A 285 11.65 14.29 -9.75
C GLN A 285 12.63 13.10 -9.77
N ASP A 286 13.02 12.60 -8.59
CA ASP A 286 13.97 11.49 -8.44
C ASP A 286 13.39 10.19 -9.00
N TYR A 287 12.12 9.90 -8.69
CA TYR A 287 11.41 8.74 -9.21
C TYR A 287 11.33 8.77 -10.74
N LYS A 288 10.93 9.90 -11.31
CA LYS A 288 10.83 10.07 -12.76
C LYS A 288 12.19 10.04 -13.45
N ALA A 289 13.23 10.60 -12.84
CA ALA A 289 14.59 10.54 -13.36
C ALA A 289 15.07 9.07 -13.48
N LYS A 290 14.73 8.24 -12.49
CA LYS A 290 15.14 6.83 -12.42
C LYS A 290 14.30 5.92 -13.29
N PHE A 291 12.98 6.00 -13.21
CA PHE A 291 12.07 5.01 -13.82
C PHE A 291 11.37 5.49 -15.11
N LYS A 292 11.52 6.77 -15.49
CA LYS A 292 10.93 7.41 -16.70
C LYS A 292 9.41 7.43 -16.71
N VAL A 293 8.76 7.17 -15.57
CA VAL A 293 7.31 7.26 -15.34
C VAL A 293 7.02 8.11 -14.10
N ASN A 294 5.79 8.58 -13.97
CA ASN A 294 5.37 9.26 -12.74
C ASN A 294 5.14 8.24 -11.62
N PRO A 295 5.38 8.61 -10.34
CA PRO A 295 5.00 7.77 -9.21
C PRO A 295 3.47 7.70 -9.08
N GLY A 296 2.95 6.54 -8.72
CA GLY A 296 1.54 6.35 -8.46
C GLY A 296 1.15 6.57 -6.99
N PRO A 297 -0.11 6.27 -6.65
CA PRO A 297 -0.71 6.64 -5.36
C PRO A 297 -0.01 6.06 -4.12
N TYR A 298 0.54 4.84 -4.24
CA TYR A 298 1.18 4.16 -3.11
C TYR A 298 2.72 4.23 -3.14
N SER A 299 3.30 4.93 -4.13
CA SER A 299 4.75 5.05 -4.25
C SER A 299 5.40 5.68 -3.02
N ALA A 300 4.85 6.79 -2.52
CA ALA A 300 5.40 7.48 -1.35
C ALA A 300 5.33 6.60 -0.08
N LEU A 301 4.20 5.91 0.14
CA LEU A 301 4.05 4.98 1.25
C LEU A 301 5.01 3.78 1.13
N SER A 302 5.20 3.24 -0.09
CA SER A 302 6.12 2.13 -0.33
C SER A 302 7.58 2.52 -0.11
N TYR A 303 7.96 3.73 -0.52
CA TYR A 303 9.26 4.31 -0.24
C TYR A 303 9.48 4.48 1.27
N ASP A 304 8.48 5.01 1.98
CA ASP A 304 8.54 5.18 3.43
C ASP A 304 8.58 3.84 4.18
N ALA A 305 7.86 2.82 3.70
CA ALA A 305 7.89 1.48 4.29
C ALA A 305 9.30 0.89 4.31
N MET A 306 10.05 1.05 3.22
CA MET A 306 11.44 0.58 3.14
C MET A 306 12.37 1.43 4.02
N ASN A 307 12.21 2.75 4.04
CA ASN A 307 13.01 3.62 4.90
C ASN A 307 12.75 3.35 6.38
N LEU A 308 11.49 3.11 6.75
CA LEU A 308 11.10 2.72 8.11
C LEU A 308 11.71 1.40 8.54
N LEU A 309 11.73 0.39 7.65
CA LEU A 309 12.40 -0.88 7.90
C LEU A 309 13.90 -0.67 8.15
N ALA A 310 14.56 0.11 7.30
CA ALA A 310 15.99 0.40 7.46
C ALA A 310 16.30 1.17 8.76
N ASP A 311 15.44 2.11 9.14
CA ASP A 311 15.52 2.81 10.43
C ASP A 311 15.33 1.83 11.60
N ALA A 312 14.37 0.91 11.51
CA ALA A 312 14.14 -0.10 12.54
C ALA A 312 15.33 -1.03 12.71
N VAL A 313 15.98 -1.47 11.61
CA VAL A 313 17.23 -2.25 11.68
C VAL A 313 18.33 -1.47 12.41
N LYS A 314 18.50 -0.18 12.09
CA LYS A 314 19.49 0.68 12.77
C LYS A 314 19.20 0.82 14.27
N ARG A 315 17.93 1.06 14.64
CA ARG A 315 17.52 1.19 16.05
C ARG A 315 17.63 -0.13 16.82
N ALA A 316 17.38 -1.26 16.14
CA ALA A 316 17.57 -2.59 16.73
C ALA A 316 19.06 -2.92 17.00
N GLY A 317 19.99 -2.27 16.27
CA GLY A 317 21.41 -2.61 16.33
C GLY A 317 21.70 -4.05 15.86
N SER A 318 20.76 -4.69 15.17
CA SER A 318 20.79 -6.11 14.78
C SER A 318 19.91 -6.36 13.57
N THR A 319 20.22 -7.40 12.81
CA THR A 319 19.38 -7.95 11.73
C THR A 319 18.50 -9.11 12.21
N ASP A 320 18.57 -9.44 13.50
CA ASP A 320 17.65 -10.43 14.10
C ASP A 320 16.19 -10.01 13.89
N LYS A 321 15.41 -10.91 13.33
CA LYS A 321 14.03 -10.63 12.91
C LYS A 321 13.13 -10.18 14.06
N LYS A 322 13.32 -10.75 15.27
CA LYS A 322 12.54 -10.38 16.45
C LYS A 322 12.95 -9.00 16.99
N ALA A 323 14.25 -8.69 16.97
CA ALA A 323 14.76 -7.39 17.35
C ALA A 323 14.25 -6.29 16.39
N VAL A 324 14.25 -6.56 15.08
CA VAL A 324 13.72 -5.65 14.05
C VAL A 324 12.20 -5.45 14.21
N ALA A 325 11.44 -6.52 14.45
CA ALA A 325 9.99 -6.43 14.72
C ALA A 325 9.69 -5.60 15.99
N ALA A 326 10.48 -5.78 17.04
CA ALA A 326 10.35 -4.98 18.27
C ALA A 326 10.67 -3.49 18.02
N ALA A 327 11.70 -3.19 17.23
CA ALA A 327 12.05 -1.84 16.83
C ALA A 327 10.98 -1.19 15.94
N LEU A 328 10.37 -1.95 15.01
CA LEU A 328 9.21 -1.51 14.23
C LEU A 328 8.04 -1.15 15.16
N LYS A 329 7.68 -2.04 16.08
CA LYS A 329 6.58 -1.81 17.04
C LYS A 329 6.82 -0.56 17.89
N ALA A 330 8.05 -0.29 18.29
CA ALA A 330 8.43 0.88 19.07
C ALA A 330 8.49 2.19 18.27
N THR A 331 8.17 2.18 16.97
CA THR A 331 8.23 3.37 16.11
C THR A 331 7.27 4.46 16.59
N LYS A 332 7.81 5.66 16.82
CA LYS A 332 7.06 6.88 17.14
C LYS A 332 7.59 8.02 16.29
N GLU A 333 6.68 8.75 15.64
CA GLU A 333 6.96 9.95 14.83
C GLU A 333 8.11 9.76 13.80
N PHE A 334 8.21 8.56 13.21
CA PHE A 334 9.13 8.38 12.08
C PHE A 334 8.74 9.34 10.94
N LYS A 335 9.69 10.12 10.47
CA LYS A 335 9.47 11.16 9.47
C LYS A 335 9.49 10.56 8.05
N GLY A 336 8.34 10.07 7.59
CA GLY A 336 8.13 9.69 6.19
C GLY A 336 7.75 10.88 5.32
N ILE A 337 7.96 10.76 4.00
CA ILE A 337 7.49 11.76 3.02
C ILE A 337 5.97 11.77 2.91
N SER A 338 5.31 10.63 3.15
CA SER A 338 3.85 10.48 3.21
C SER A 338 3.24 10.97 4.53
N GLY A 339 4.07 11.39 5.45
CA GLY A 339 3.70 11.87 6.79
C GLY A 339 4.35 11.05 7.90
N PRO A 340 4.23 11.53 9.14
CA PRO A 340 4.85 10.86 10.28
C PRO A 340 4.15 9.54 10.61
N VAL A 341 4.93 8.51 10.95
CA VAL A 341 4.46 7.15 11.28
C VAL A 341 4.65 6.88 12.76
N SER A 342 3.55 6.50 13.41
CA SER A 342 3.51 5.91 14.75
C SER A 342 2.53 4.75 14.73
N PHE A 343 2.79 3.69 15.48
CA PHE A 343 1.91 2.53 15.52
C PHE A 343 1.06 2.47 16.78
N THR A 344 -0.16 1.94 16.64
CA THR A 344 -1.01 1.48 17.75
C THR A 344 -0.48 0.17 18.31
N ASP A 345 -1.07 -0.31 19.43
CA ASP A 345 -0.74 -1.62 20.02
C ASP A 345 -0.98 -2.80 19.04
N LYS A 346 -1.84 -2.61 18.04
CA LYS A 346 -2.14 -3.57 16.95
C LYS A 346 -1.24 -3.41 15.72
N ASN A 347 -0.18 -2.60 15.82
CA ASN A 347 0.75 -2.28 14.72
C ASN A 347 0.07 -1.60 13.50
N LEU A 348 -1.00 -0.87 13.74
CA LEU A 348 -1.70 -0.08 12.73
C LEU A 348 -1.22 1.37 12.80
N LEU A 349 -1.26 2.10 11.69
CA LEU A 349 -0.99 3.53 11.70
C LEU A 349 -1.93 4.23 12.69
N ALA A 350 -1.36 5.00 13.63
CA ALA A 350 -2.10 5.60 14.75
C ALA A 350 -2.94 6.83 14.36
N ARG A 351 -2.98 7.19 13.08
CA ARG A 351 -3.72 8.36 12.56
C ARG A 351 -4.33 8.07 11.20
N SER A 352 -5.30 8.89 10.79
CA SER A 352 -5.75 8.94 9.40
C SER A 352 -4.79 9.76 8.55
N ASN A 353 -4.52 9.28 7.35
CA ASN A 353 -3.88 10.04 6.28
C ASN A 353 -4.82 10.20 5.06
N PHE A 354 -6.08 9.79 5.16
CA PHE A 354 -7.05 9.93 4.07
C PHE A 354 -7.41 11.38 3.80
N VAL A 355 -7.45 11.72 2.53
CA VAL A 355 -7.93 12.98 1.98
C VAL A 355 -9.05 12.72 0.99
N VAL A 356 -9.85 13.75 0.73
CA VAL A 356 -10.84 13.71 -0.34
C VAL A 356 -10.26 14.36 -1.58
N LEU A 357 -10.29 13.61 -2.67
CA LEU A 357 -9.91 14.09 -4.00
C LEU A 357 -11.16 14.20 -4.87
N VAL A 358 -11.06 14.99 -5.95
CA VAL A 358 -12.08 15.08 -7.00
C VAL A 358 -11.41 15.08 -8.36
N VAL A 359 -11.97 14.34 -9.31
CA VAL A 359 -11.51 14.35 -10.69
C VAL A 359 -11.98 15.63 -11.37
N LYS A 360 -11.02 16.45 -11.80
CA LYS A 360 -11.24 17.66 -12.57
C LYS A 360 -10.07 17.86 -13.54
N ASP A 361 -10.35 18.29 -14.76
CA ASP A 361 -9.33 18.53 -15.80
C ASP A 361 -8.45 17.30 -16.05
N LYS A 362 -9.07 16.10 -16.06
CA LYS A 362 -8.43 14.77 -16.23
C LYS A 362 -7.37 14.46 -15.17
N LYS A 363 -7.48 14.98 -13.98
CA LYS A 363 -6.58 14.74 -12.85
C LYS A 363 -7.36 14.65 -11.55
N PHE A 364 -6.77 13.95 -10.57
CA PHE A 364 -7.21 14.05 -9.19
C PHE A 364 -6.70 15.36 -8.59
N ASN A 365 -7.58 16.09 -7.94
CA ASN A 365 -7.28 17.34 -7.25
C ASN A 365 -7.80 17.25 -5.82
N LEU A 366 -7.18 17.94 -4.86
CA LEU A 366 -7.74 18.03 -3.51
C LEU A 366 -9.12 18.68 -3.57
N ALA A 367 -10.11 18.00 -2.99
CA ALA A 367 -11.44 18.57 -2.84
C ALA A 367 -11.41 19.69 -1.79
N LYS A 368 -12.09 20.81 -2.09
CA LYS A 368 -12.20 21.95 -1.17
C LYS A 368 -13.29 21.72 -0.12
#